data_14c0720493d1f7a8cbe0f2c8ddd07f92
#
_entry.id   14c0720493d1f7a8cbe0f2c8ddd07f92
#
_cell.length_a   1.000
_cell.length_b   1.000
_cell.length_c   1.000
_cell.angle_alpha   90.00
_cell.angle_beta   90.00
_cell.angle_gamma   90.00
#
_symmetry.space_group_name_H-M   'P 1'
#
loop_
_entity.id
_entity.type
_entity.pdbx_description
1 polymer ?
#
loop_
_entity_poly.entity_id
_entity_poly.type
_entity_poly.pdbx_seq_one_letter_code
_entity_poly.pdbx_strand_id
1 'polypeptide(L)'
;MHKNQHIKILFFTVAYIFLLSNYVIAQYPTVREKIINIPTFDDRLLHYGYYVGINSYDFKFSYEKDYYAEKFKDVEVQSKSGFNVGLIGDLRVNKYINIRIEPGLYYSKRDLIFEHPILTDESDRLREVKSTYIHLPLIVKFSAERINNFRPFVLAGISKDFNLSSNHKNIDDNYSNVFRTEPQNINYEIGLGFDFYLFYFKFSPSIRGIFSMQNELISDNVIPKSDSPWTGGITKMVSRGFAINLTFE
;
A
#
# COMPACT_ATOMS: atom_id res chain seq x y z
N MET A 1 6.03 -14.97 -33.64
CA MET A 1 5.42 -13.84 -34.41
C MET A 1 4.07 -13.36 -33.86
N HIS A 2 3.27 -14.18 -33.18
CA HIS A 2 1.92 -13.79 -32.68
C HIS A 2 1.88 -12.75 -31.53
N LYS A 3 2.85 -12.71 -30.64
CA LYS A 3 2.83 -11.83 -29.45
C LYS A 3 2.83 -10.33 -29.77
N ASN A 4 3.47 -9.92 -30.86
CA ASN A 4 3.54 -8.52 -31.28
C ASN A 4 2.24 -8.01 -31.96
N GLN A 5 1.40 -8.90 -32.45
CA GLN A 5 0.11 -8.51 -33.05
C GLN A 5 -0.89 -8.10 -31.96
N HIS A 6 -0.96 -8.83 -30.86
CA HIS A 6 -1.88 -8.47 -29.75
C HIS A 6 -1.54 -7.13 -29.11
N ILE A 7 -0.25 -6.80 -28.98
CA ILE A 7 0.18 -5.50 -28.45
C ILE A 7 -0.22 -4.36 -29.38
N LYS A 8 -0.08 -4.55 -30.69
CA LYS A 8 -0.51 -3.53 -31.68
C LYS A 8 -2.03 -3.35 -31.67
N ILE A 9 -2.79 -4.44 -31.59
CA ILE A 9 -4.26 -4.36 -31.51
C ILE A 9 -4.68 -3.64 -30.24
N LEU A 10 -4.09 -3.95 -29.09
CA LEU A 10 -4.38 -3.29 -27.82
C LEU A 10 -4.08 -1.78 -27.90
N PHE A 11 -2.93 -1.42 -28.48
CA PHE A 11 -2.54 -0.02 -28.64
C PHE A 11 -3.51 0.74 -29.55
N PHE A 12 -3.93 0.15 -30.68
CA PHE A 12 -4.91 0.77 -31.58
C PHE A 12 -6.30 0.88 -30.95
N THR A 13 -6.70 -0.10 -30.13
CA THR A 13 -8.00 -0.05 -29.43
C THR A 13 -8.01 1.05 -28.37
N VAL A 14 -6.94 1.20 -27.61
CA VAL A 14 -6.79 2.27 -26.62
C VAL A 14 -6.74 3.64 -27.31
N ALA A 15 -5.98 3.78 -28.40
CA ALA A 15 -5.93 5.02 -29.17
C ALA A 15 -7.29 5.36 -29.80
N TYR A 16 -8.04 4.38 -30.27
CA TYR A 16 -9.39 4.57 -30.82
C TYR A 16 -10.40 5.01 -29.76
N ILE A 17 -10.33 4.44 -28.55
CA ILE A 17 -11.15 4.87 -27.40
C ILE A 17 -10.83 6.31 -27.03
N PHE A 18 -9.55 6.71 -27.06
CA PHE A 18 -9.12 8.10 -26.79
C PHE A 18 -9.61 9.08 -27.86
N LEU A 19 -9.67 8.65 -29.12
CA LEU A 19 -10.21 9.48 -30.23
C LEU A 19 -11.74 9.64 -30.16
N LEU A 20 -12.45 8.62 -29.66
CA LEU A 20 -13.91 8.69 -29.47
C LEU A 20 -14.31 9.62 -28.31
N SER A 21 -13.42 9.86 -27.32
CA SER A 21 -13.72 10.74 -26.18
C SER A 21 -13.94 12.21 -26.56
N ASN A 22 -13.51 12.62 -27.75
CA ASN A 22 -13.73 14.01 -28.22
C ASN A 22 -15.16 14.27 -28.75
N TYR A 23 -16.00 13.25 -28.93
CA TYR A 23 -17.38 13.43 -29.41
C TYR A 23 -18.42 13.55 -28.27
N VAL A 24 -17.99 13.48 -27.00
CA VAL A 24 -18.89 13.55 -25.83
C VAL A 24 -19.15 15.00 -25.35
N ILE A 25 -18.73 16.02 -26.08
CA ILE A 25 -18.87 17.44 -25.67
C ILE A 25 -20.28 18.00 -25.97
N ALA A 26 -21.25 17.23 -26.36
CA ALA A 26 -22.54 17.73 -26.89
C ALA A 26 -23.71 17.71 -25.91
N GLN A 27 -23.51 17.74 -24.60
CA GLN A 27 -24.59 18.05 -23.69
C GLN A 27 -24.20 19.20 -22.77
N TYR A 28 -24.51 20.42 -23.19
CA TYR A 28 -24.58 21.56 -22.26
C TYR A 28 -25.53 21.19 -21.14
N PRO A 29 -25.06 21.03 -19.90
CA PRO A 29 -25.96 20.86 -18.79
C PRO A 29 -26.80 22.14 -18.72
N THR A 30 -28.11 22.00 -18.82
CA THR A 30 -29.03 23.05 -18.39
C THR A 30 -28.54 23.59 -17.06
N VAL A 31 -28.24 24.88 -17.02
CA VAL A 31 -27.67 25.54 -15.82
C VAL A 31 -28.74 25.55 -14.74
N ARG A 32 -28.88 24.42 -14.04
CA ARG A 32 -29.44 24.41 -12.69
C ARG A 32 -28.36 24.96 -11.78
N GLU A 33 -28.64 26.01 -11.05
CA GLU A 33 -27.77 26.43 -9.95
C GLU A 33 -27.48 25.21 -9.08
N LYS A 34 -26.25 24.72 -9.17
CA LYS A 34 -25.86 23.51 -8.41
C LYS A 34 -25.56 23.97 -6.99
N ILE A 35 -26.30 23.43 -6.05
CA ILE A 35 -26.05 23.65 -4.62
C ILE A 35 -24.61 23.23 -4.32
N ILE A 36 -23.79 24.16 -3.85
CA ILE A 36 -22.44 23.89 -3.37
C ILE A 36 -22.55 23.56 -1.89
N ASN A 37 -22.26 22.30 -1.56
CA ASN A 37 -22.27 21.81 -0.18
C ASN A 37 -21.02 22.32 0.54
N ILE A 38 -21.15 22.65 1.82
CA ILE A 38 -20.06 23.12 2.69
C ILE A 38 -19.14 24.15 1.98
N PRO A 39 -19.67 25.31 1.54
CA PRO A 39 -18.91 26.24 0.70
C PRO A 39 -17.67 26.82 1.39
N THR A 40 -17.71 26.98 2.72
CA THR A 40 -16.61 27.52 3.53
C THR A 40 -15.61 26.46 3.98
N PHE A 41 -15.81 25.19 3.62
CA PHE A 41 -14.90 24.13 4.04
C PHE A 41 -13.47 24.37 3.55
N ASP A 42 -13.35 24.71 2.26
CA ASP A 42 -12.04 24.93 1.64
C ASP A 42 -11.36 26.22 2.11
N ASP A 43 -12.04 27.11 2.85
CA ASP A 43 -11.44 28.37 3.36
C ASP A 43 -10.67 28.15 4.65
N ARG A 44 -10.90 27.04 5.36
CA ARG A 44 -10.21 26.71 6.59
C ARG A 44 -8.78 26.28 6.32
N LEU A 45 -7.86 26.73 7.18
CA LEU A 45 -6.45 26.35 7.12
C LEU A 45 -6.20 24.91 7.57
N LEU A 46 -6.93 24.44 8.60
CA LEU A 46 -6.78 23.13 9.20
C LEU A 46 -8.09 22.34 9.11
N HIS A 47 -7.96 21.09 8.70
CA HIS A 47 -9.05 20.12 8.73
C HIS A 47 -8.64 18.90 9.53
N TYR A 48 -9.60 18.28 10.16
CA TYR A 48 -9.43 17.08 10.96
C TYR A 48 -10.42 16.04 10.52
N GLY A 49 -10.03 14.81 10.65
CA GLY A 49 -10.89 13.71 10.28
C GLY A 49 -10.36 12.38 10.78
N TYR A 50 -11.01 11.34 10.32
CA TYR A 50 -10.59 9.97 10.54
C TYR A 50 -10.75 9.17 9.23
N TYR A 51 -10.07 8.06 9.19
CA TYR A 51 -10.23 7.13 8.08
C TYR A 51 -10.36 5.70 8.59
N VAL A 52 -11.04 4.91 7.81
CA VAL A 52 -11.11 3.46 7.92
C VAL A 52 -10.81 2.87 6.55
N GLY A 53 -10.21 1.71 6.51
CA GLY A 53 -9.86 1.11 5.24
C GLY A 53 -9.53 -0.36 5.32
N ILE A 54 -9.27 -0.90 4.16
CA ILE A 54 -8.76 -2.25 3.97
C ILE A 54 -7.39 -2.18 3.30
N ASN A 55 -6.53 -3.12 3.61
CA ASN A 55 -5.21 -3.20 3.02
C ASN A 55 -4.87 -4.64 2.63
N SER A 56 -3.89 -4.78 1.77
CA SER A 56 -3.26 -6.05 1.46
C SER A 56 -1.78 -5.79 1.24
N TYR A 57 -0.95 -6.53 1.96
CA TYR A 57 0.51 -6.43 1.88
C TYR A 57 1.12 -7.71 1.38
N ASP A 58 2.16 -7.58 0.61
CA ASP A 58 2.99 -8.65 0.05
C ASP A 58 4.46 -8.40 0.40
N PHE A 59 5.30 -9.44 0.33
CA PHE A 59 6.75 -9.32 0.40
C PHE A 59 7.37 -9.58 -0.96
N LYS A 60 8.34 -8.75 -1.31
CA LYS A 60 9.24 -8.99 -2.44
C LYS A 60 10.57 -9.46 -1.89
N PHE A 61 10.97 -10.67 -2.27
CA PHE A 61 12.25 -11.26 -1.93
C PHE A 61 13.29 -11.00 -3.03
N SER A 62 14.56 -10.93 -2.63
CA SER A 62 15.72 -11.00 -3.51
C SER A 62 16.63 -12.10 -3.00
N TYR A 63 17.14 -12.91 -3.91
CA TYR A 63 17.90 -14.10 -3.60
C TYR A 63 19.37 -13.97 -4.00
N GLU A 64 20.25 -14.79 -3.44
CA GLU A 64 21.64 -14.91 -3.87
C GLU A 64 21.73 -15.53 -5.26
N LYS A 65 22.89 -15.31 -5.96
CA LYS A 65 23.07 -15.78 -7.34
C LYS A 65 22.96 -17.31 -7.46
N ASP A 66 23.45 -18.03 -6.45
CA ASP A 66 23.53 -19.49 -6.45
C ASP A 66 22.30 -20.15 -5.78
N TYR A 67 21.32 -19.35 -5.34
CA TYR A 67 20.12 -19.79 -4.65
C TYR A 67 19.41 -20.95 -5.36
N TYR A 68 19.22 -20.84 -6.66
CA TYR A 68 18.54 -21.88 -7.46
C TYR A 68 19.40 -23.13 -7.71
N ALA A 69 20.73 -23.01 -7.64
CA ALA A 69 21.65 -24.14 -7.79
C ALA A 69 21.56 -25.11 -6.60
N GLU A 70 21.18 -24.61 -5.43
CA GLU A 70 21.03 -25.40 -4.18
C GLU A 70 19.63 -25.99 -4.01
N LYS A 71 18.81 -26.00 -5.05
CA LYS A 71 17.43 -26.54 -5.06
C LYS A 71 16.41 -25.77 -4.20
N PHE A 72 16.71 -24.55 -3.84
CA PHE A 72 15.71 -23.65 -3.25
C PHE A 72 14.70 -23.22 -4.32
N LYS A 73 13.45 -23.06 -3.90
CA LYS A 73 12.39 -22.44 -4.71
C LYS A 73 12.02 -21.10 -4.12
N ASP A 74 11.42 -20.24 -4.96
CA ASP A 74 10.92 -18.94 -4.53
C ASP A 74 9.94 -19.11 -3.36
N VAL A 75 10.04 -18.22 -2.38
CA VAL A 75 9.09 -18.16 -1.29
C VAL A 75 7.74 -17.68 -1.84
N GLU A 76 6.72 -18.51 -1.70
CA GLU A 76 5.36 -18.12 -2.06
C GLU A 76 4.75 -17.28 -0.94
N VAL A 77 4.25 -16.09 -1.29
CA VAL A 77 3.60 -15.19 -0.35
C VAL A 77 2.10 -15.18 -0.60
N GLN A 78 1.33 -15.66 0.35
CA GLN A 78 -0.12 -15.58 0.31
C GLN A 78 -0.60 -14.38 1.14
N SER A 79 -0.86 -13.28 0.46
CA SER A 79 -1.37 -12.05 1.08
C SER A 79 -2.81 -12.22 1.51
N LYS A 80 -3.12 -11.78 2.73
CA LYS A 80 -4.49 -11.73 3.26
C LYS A 80 -4.94 -10.29 3.45
N SER A 81 -6.25 -10.08 3.36
CA SER A 81 -6.82 -8.77 3.61
C SER A 81 -6.64 -8.37 5.08
N GLY A 82 -6.18 -7.15 5.28
CA GLY A 82 -6.07 -6.51 6.56
C GLY A 82 -7.00 -5.30 6.65
N PHE A 83 -6.92 -4.58 7.75
CA PHE A 83 -7.66 -3.34 7.95
C PHE A 83 -6.76 -2.24 8.47
N ASN A 84 -7.21 -1.02 8.30
CA ASN A 84 -6.52 0.17 8.81
C ASN A 84 -7.52 1.20 9.31
N VAL A 85 -7.12 1.90 10.36
CA VAL A 85 -7.89 2.97 10.98
C VAL A 85 -6.95 4.03 11.51
N GLY A 86 -7.33 5.29 11.39
CA GLY A 86 -6.50 6.37 11.91
C GLY A 86 -7.18 7.71 11.88
N LEU A 87 -6.40 8.70 12.28
CA LEU A 87 -6.81 10.10 12.34
C LEU A 87 -6.14 10.88 11.19
N ILE A 88 -6.69 12.03 10.89
CA ILE A 88 -6.16 12.92 9.86
C ILE A 88 -6.00 14.31 10.43
N GLY A 89 -4.84 14.89 10.20
CA GLY A 89 -4.59 16.31 10.28
C GLY A 89 -4.19 16.81 8.89
N ASP A 90 -4.95 17.72 8.32
CA ASP A 90 -4.75 18.26 6.97
C ASP A 90 -4.53 19.76 7.06
N LEU A 91 -3.35 20.22 6.66
CA LEU A 91 -2.95 21.62 6.59
C LEU A 91 -3.05 22.09 5.13
N ARG A 92 -3.92 23.03 4.87
CA ARG A 92 -4.04 23.66 3.55
C ARG A 92 -2.93 24.67 3.34
N VAL A 93 -2.04 24.43 2.39
CA VAL A 93 -0.97 25.37 2.00
C VAL A 93 -1.49 26.38 0.99
N ASN A 94 -2.24 25.89 -0.01
CA ASN A 94 -2.93 26.72 -1.01
C ASN A 94 -4.16 25.97 -1.56
N LYS A 95 -4.80 26.53 -2.59
CA LYS A 95 -6.02 25.92 -3.14
C LYS A 95 -5.80 24.56 -3.82
N TYR A 96 -4.55 24.18 -4.10
CA TYR A 96 -4.21 22.93 -4.79
C TYR A 96 -3.41 21.98 -3.93
N ILE A 97 -2.72 22.46 -2.89
CA ILE A 97 -1.73 21.70 -2.13
C ILE A 97 -2.10 21.69 -0.66
N ASN A 98 -2.20 20.49 -0.13
CA ASN A 98 -2.36 20.24 1.30
C ASN A 98 -1.21 19.36 1.80
N ILE A 99 -0.78 19.58 3.03
CA ILE A 99 0.13 18.69 3.77
C ILE A 99 -0.70 17.94 4.79
N ARG A 100 -0.59 16.61 4.78
CA ARG A 100 -1.39 15.72 5.63
C ARG A 100 -0.49 14.86 6.50
N ILE A 101 -0.92 14.68 7.75
CA ILE A 101 -0.40 13.69 8.68
C ILE A 101 -1.55 12.75 9.01
N GLU A 102 -1.34 11.45 8.82
CA GLU A 102 -2.41 10.46 8.99
C GLU A 102 -1.98 9.32 9.93
N PRO A 103 -1.71 9.62 11.23
CA PRO A 103 -1.36 8.57 12.17
C PRO A 103 -2.46 7.51 12.26
N GLY A 104 -2.07 6.24 12.16
CA GLY A 104 -3.03 5.16 12.19
C GLY A 104 -2.44 3.81 12.57
N LEU A 105 -3.32 2.84 12.72
CA LEU A 105 -3.02 1.45 12.98
C LEU A 105 -3.35 0.64 11.74
N TYR A 106 -2.37 -0.12 11.26
CA TYR A 106 -2.49 -1.01 10.11
C TYR A 106 -2.26 -2.43 10.57
N TYR A 107 -3.27 -3.28 10.41
CA TYR A 107 -3.16 -4.71 10.62
C TYR A 107 -3.07 -5.41 9.27
N SER A 108 -2.11 -6.32 9.12
CA SER A 108 -1.98 -7.17 7.94
C SER A 108 -1.52 -8.57 8.32
N LYS A 109 -1.91 -9.54 7.50
CA LYS A 109 -1.52 -10.94 7.64
C LYS A 109 -1.03 -11.47 6.30
N ARG A 110 0.04 -12.26 6.35
CA ARG A 110 0.65 -12.92 5.20
C ARG A 110 1.09 -14.30 5.62
N ASP A 111 0.90 -15.28 4.76
CA ASP A 111 1.44 -16.62 4.94
C ASP A 111 2.60 -16.77 3.95
N LEU A 112 3.77 -17.18 4.49
CA LEU A 112 4.97 -17.48 3.72
C LEU A 112 5.07 -19.00 3.61
N ILE A 113 5.14 -19.51 2.40
CA ILE A 113 5.29 -20.92 2.13
C ILE A 113 6.69 -21.15 1.58
N PHE A 114 7.48 -21.93 2.31
CA PHE A 114 8.85 -22.26 1.97
C PHE A 114 8.90 -23.68 1.40
N GLU A 115 9.48 -23.82 0.21
CA GLU A 115 9.72 -25.12 -0.39
C GLU A 115 11.21 -25.46 -0.35
N HIS A 116 11.61 -26.21 0.67
CA HIS A 116 12.97 -26.71 0.82
C HIS A 116 12.97 -28.22 1.06
N PRO A 117 13.94 -29.01 0.49
CA PRO A 117 13.96 -30.46 0.64
C PRO A 117 14.02 -30.97 2.07
N ILE A 118 14.55 -30.19 3.01
CA ILE A 118 14.66 -30.53 4.43
C ILE A 118 13.33 -30.35 5.17
N LEU A 119 12.45 -29.47 4.67
CA LEU A 119 11.15 -29.19 5.29
C LEU A 119 10.14 -30.25 4.86
N THR A 120 10.03 -31.34 5.62
CA THR A 120 9.14 -32.46 5.29
C THR A 120 7.72 -32.20 5.74
N ASP A 121 7.55 -31.60 6.91
CA ASP A 121 6.25 -31.35 7.50
C ASP A 121 5.62 -30.06 6.97
N GLU A 122 4.31 -30.06 6.76
CA GLU A 122 3.55 -28.91 6.28
C GLU A 122 3.64 -27.73 7.28
N SER A 123 3.67 -28.01 8.57
CA SER A 123 3.84 -27.00 9.63
C SER A 123 5.19 -26.27 9.55
N ASP A 124 6.24 -26.95 9.08
CA ASP A 124 7.57 -26.36 8.95
C ASP A 124 7.70 -25.47 7.70
N ARG A 125 6.92 -25.77 6.68
CA ARG A 125 6.88 -24.97 5.44
C ARG A 125 6.13 -23.67 5.58
N LEU A 126 5.15 -23.61 6.48
CA LEU A 126 4.29 -22.43 6.65
C LEU A 126 4.81 -21.53 7.76
N ARG A 127 5.00 -20.25 7.44
CA ARG A 127 5.29 -19.21 8.44
C ARG A 127 4.23 -18.10 8.32
N GLU A 128 3.43 -17.99 9.38
CA GLU A 128 2.39 -16.97 9.45
C GLU A 128 2.98 -15.65 9.96
N VAL A 129 2.95 -14.61 9.11
CA VAL A 129 3.44 -13.27 9.46
C VAL A 129 2.25 -12.35 9.72
N LYS A 130 1.97 -12.10 11.00
CA LYS A 130 1.02 -11.10 11.46
C LYS A 130 1.78 -9.82 11.76
N SER A 131 1.36 -8.72 11.19
CA SER A 131 2.00 -7.42 11.41
C SER A 131 0.96 -6.40 11.84
N THR A 132 1.24 -5.76 12.96
CA THR A 132 0.46 -4.63 13.47
C THR A 132 1.39 -3.42 13.46
N TYR A 133 1.15 -2.48 12.55
CA TYR A 133 1.97 -1.29 12.40
C TYR A 133 1.28 -0.08 13.03
N ILE A 134 2.06 0.70 13.79
CA ILE A 134 1.77 2.13 13.96
C ILE A 134 2.34 2.82 12.74
N HIS A 135 1.47 3.35 11.89
CA HIS A 135 1.77 3.96 10.61
C HIS A 135 1.70 5.48 10.71
N LEU A 136 2.81 6.16 10.42
CA LEU A 136 2.94 7.60 10.55
C LEU A 136 3.37 8.22 9.21
N PRO A 137 2.44 8.52 8.30
CA PRO A 137 2.74 9.13 7.02
C PRO A 137 2.76 10.65 7.09
N LEU A 138 3.65 11.24 6.32
CA LEU A 138 3.64 12.65 5.93
C LEU A 138 3.38 12.71 4.42
N ILE A 139 2.25 13.26 4.04
CA ILE A 139 1.71 13.20 2.68
C ILE A 139 1.51 14.61 2.15
N VAL A 140 1.88 14.80 0.89
CA VAL A 140 1.47 15.97 0.10
C VAL A 140 0.31 15.55 -0.79
N LYS A 141 -0.83 16.21 -0.63
CA LYS A 141 -2.03 16.02 -1.42
C LYS A 141 -2.13 17.13 -2.45
N PHE A 142 -2.18 16.76 -3.72
CA PHE A 142 -2.40 17.68 -4.84
C PHE A 142 -3.82 17.49 -5.36
N SER A 143 -4.63 18.51 -5.25
CA SER A 143 -6.04 18.48 -5.63
C SER A 143 -6.29 19.37 -6.84
N ALA A 144 -7.15 18.92 -7.75
CA ALA A 144 -7.66 19.77 -8.83
C ALA A 144 -8.57 20.87 -8.29
N GLU A 145 -9.09 21.70 -9.16
CA GLU A 145 -10.17 22.62 -8.79
C GLU A 145 -11.45 21.85 -8.47
N ARG A 146 -12.18 22.33 -7.49
CA ARG A 146 -13.46 21.78 -7.10
C ARG A 146 -14.50 22.05 -8.20
N ILE A 147 -15.10 20.98 -8.69
CA ILE A 147 -16.19 21.04 -9.67
C ILE A 147 -17.48 20.69 -8.93
N ASN A 148 -18.26 21.72 -8.55
CA ASN A 148 -19.44 21.58 -7.69
C ASN A 148 -19.11 20.90 -6.35
N ASN A 149 -19.48 19.64 -6.19
CA ASN A 149 -19.29 18.86 -4.96
C ASN A 149 -18.29 17.72 -5.16
N PHE A 150 -17.43 17.81 -6.14
CA PHE A 150 -16.46 16.80 -6.51
C PHE A 150 -15.08 17.41 -6.75
N ARG A 151 -14.02 16.74 -6.29
CA ARG A 151 -12.65 17.20 -6.44
C ARG A 151 -11.70 16.00 -6.50
N PRO A 152 -11.09 15.69 -7.66
CA PRO A 152 -10.07 14.66 -7.75
C PRO A 152 -8.76 15.13 -7.13
N PHE A 153 -7.98 14.18 -6.59
CA PHE A 153 -6.66 14.45 -6.06
C PHE A 153 -5.71 13.28 -6.28
N VAL A 154 -4.43 13.61 -6.26
CA VAL A 154 -3.33 12.65 -6.12
C VAL A 154 -2.59 12.95 -4.83
N LEU A 155 -1.93 11.94 -4.28
CA LEU A 155 -1.13 12.07 -3.08
C LEU A 155 0.19 11.34 -3.24
N ALA A 156 1.21 11.91 -2.61
CA ALA A 156 2.53 11.29 -2.52
C ALA A 156 3.14 11.65 -1.16
N GLY A 157 3.91 10.73 -0.59
CA GLY A 157 4.51 10.97 0.70
C GLY A 157 5.51 9.92 1.11
N ILE A 158 5.96 10.07 2.33
CA ILE A 158 6.81 9.11 3.05
C ILE A 158 6.13 8.73 4.35
N SER A 159 6.32 7.49 4.77
CA SER A 159 5.80 7.02 6.06
C SER A 159 6.86 6.29 6.84
N LYS A 160 6.71 6.33 8.15
CA LYS A 160 7.46 5.51 9.09
C LYS A 160 6.52 4.56 9.78
N ASP A 161 6.86 3.27 9.72
CA ASP A 161 6.12 2.19 10.34
C ASP A 161 6.86 1.66 11.57
N PHE A 162 6.12 1.41 12.64
CA PHE A 162 6.60 0.69 13.82
C PHE A 162 5.82 -0.61 13.92
N ASN A 163 6.50 -1.73 13.66
CA ASN A 163 5.88 -3.05 13.75
C ASN A 163 5.86 -3.55 15.19
N LEU A 164 4.68 -3.60 15.79
CA LEU A 164 4.47 -4.09 17.15
C LEU A 164 4.57 -5.62 17.26
N SER A 165 4.46 -6.32 16.14
CA SER A 165 4.45 -7.78 16.03
C SER A 165 5.68 -8.32 15.30
N SER A 166 6.81 -7.62 15.34
CA SER A 166 8.01 -7.94 14.55
C SER A 166 8.75 -9.19 15.01
N ASN A 167 8.51 -9.65 16.23
CA ASN A 167 9.19 -10.80 16.86
C ASN A 167 10.73 -10.72 16.85
N HIS A 168 11.31 -9.55 16.61
CA HIS A 168 12.76 -9.36 16.40
C HIS A 168 13.64 -9.81 17.57
N LYS A 169 13.08 -9.88 18.79
CA LYS A 169 13.77 -10.32 20.01
C LYS A 169 13.68 -11.83 20.27
N ASN A 170 12.86 -12.55 19.51
CA ASN A 170 12.72 -13.99 19.70
C ASN A 170 13.93 -14.72 19.09
N ILE A 171 14.77 -15.31 19.93
CA ILE A 171 15.97 -16.05 19.52
C ILE A 171 15.61 -17.45 19.02
N ASP A 172 14.55 -18.04 19.56
CA ASP A 172 14.08 -19.40 19.25
C ASP A 172 12.95 -19.39 18.20
N ASP A 173 13.07 -18.52 17.18
CA ASP A 173 12.09 -18.30 16.12
C ASP A 173 11.71 -19.59 15.37
N ASN A 174 12.71 -20.43 15.06
CA ASN A 174 12.51 -21.67 14.31
C ASN A 174 11.68 -22.70 15.09
N TYR A 175 11.88 -22.84 16.40
CA TYR A 175 11.10 -23.76 17.26
C TYR A 175 9.68 -23.23 17.52
N SER A 176 9.50 -21.92 17.46
CA SER A 176 8.21 -21.25 17.71
C SER A 176 7.36 -21.06 16.46
N ASN A 177 7.82 -21.52 15.29
CA ASN A 177 7.19 -21.28 13.98
C ASN A 177 6.92 -19.79 13.67
N VAL A 178 7.80 -18.90 14.17
CA VAL A 178 7.66 -17.45 14.08
C VAL A 178 8.66 -16.91 13.07
N PHE A 179 8.23 -15.99 12.22
CA PHE A 179 9.10 -15.25 11.31
C PHE A 179 9.46 -13.89 11.90
N ARG A 180 10.75 -13.53 11.87
CA ARG A 180 11.25 -12.25 12.40
C ARG A 180 11.35 -11.20 11.31
N THR A 181 10.92 -9.99 11.66
CA THR A 181 11.03 -8.82 10.77
C THR A 181 11.59 -7.63 11.53
N GLU A 182 12.20 -6.69 10.81
CA GLU A 182 12.67 -5.43 11.41
C GLU A 182 11.51 -4.67 12.07
N PRO A 183 11.74 -4.10 13.26
CA PRO A 183 10.69 -3.41 14.02
C PRO A 183 10.32 -2.03 13.46
N GLN A 184 11.15 -1.45 12.61
CA GLN A 184 10.92 -0.14 12.02
C GLN A 184 11.18 -0.18 10.52
N ASN A 185 10.35 0.53 9.77
CA ASN A 185 10.48 0.63 8.34
C ASN A 185 10.14 2.03 7.83
N ILE A 186 10.77 2.43 6.73
CA ILE A 186 10.47 3.66 6.02
C ILE A 186 9.92 3.29 4.63
N ASN A 187 8.77 3.89 4.29
CA ASN A 187 8.11 3.64 3.02
C ASN A 187 7.94 4.94 2.24
N TYR A 188 7.80 4.82 0.93
CA TYR A 188 7.18 5.86 0.13
C TYR A 188 5.76 5.43 -0.26
N GLU A 189 4.90 6.43 -0.44
CA GLU A 189 3.50 6.23 -0.76
C GLU A 189 3.11 7.08 -1.96
N ILE A 190 2.27 6.50 -2.80
CA ILE A 190 1.63 7.20 -3.90
C ILE A 190 0.19 6.74 -3.99
N GLY A 191 -0.71 7.67 -4.29
CA GLY A 191 -2.12 7.32 -4.38
C GLY A 191 -2.93 8.36 -5.12
N LEU A 192 -4.17 8.02 -5.29
CA LEU A 192 -5.17 8.88 -5.92
C LEU A 192 -6.53 8.69 -5.24
N GLY A 193 -7.38 9.68 -5.35
CA GLY A 193 -8.70 9.64 -4.75
C GLY A 193 -9.58 10.80 -5.20
N PHE A 194 -10.72 10.88 -4.58
CA PHE A 194 -11.73 11.88 -4.89
C PHE A 194 -12.32 12.45 -3.60
N ASP A 195 -12.48 13.75 -3.53
CA ASP A 195 -13.23 14.42 -2.47
C ASP A 195 -14.67 14.61 -2.93
N PHE A 196 -15.62 14.09 -2.18
CA PHE A 196 -17.06 14.34 -2.32
C PHE A 196 -17.51 15.22 -1.17
N TYR A 197 -18.00 16.42 -1.49
CA TYR A 197 -18.55 17.35 -0.52
C TYR A 197 -20.02 17.02 -0.30
N LEU A 198 -20.32 16.33 0.78
CA LEU A 198 -21.67 16.01 1.19
C LEU A 198 -22.28 17.18 2.00
N PHE A 199 -23.51 17.07 2.45
CA PHE A 199 -24.20 18.18 3.13
C PHE A 199 -23.51 18.60 4.45
N TYR A 200 -22.93 17.64 5.19
CA TYR A 200 -22.38 17.86 6.53
C TYR A 200 -20.89 17.55 6.66
N PHE A 201 -20.31 16.80 5.75
CA PHE A 201 -18.92 16.36 5.82
C PHE A 201 -18.35 16.12 4.42
N LYS A 202 -17.04 16.09 4.34
CA LYS A 202 -16.31 15.68 3.16
C LYS A 202 -15.98 14.19 3.25
N PHE A 203 -16.35 13.43 2.24
CA PHE A 203 -16.05 12.03 2.08
C PHE A 203 -15.00 11.83 1.00
N SER A 204 -13.88 11.17 1.33
CA SER A 204 -12.75 11.07 0.42
C SER A 204 -12.25 9.62 0.32
N PRO A 205 -12.82 8.82 -0.59
CA PRO A 205 -12.24 7.52 -0.94
C PRO A 205 -10.93 7.69 -1.68
N SER A 206 -9.94 6.86 -1.33
CA SER A 206 -8.63 6.85 -1.97
C SER A 206 -8.05 5.45 -2.04
N ILE A 207 -7.20 5.21 -3.05
CA ILE A 207 -6.37 4.04 -3.17
C ILE A 207 -4.90 4.47 -3.10
N ARG A 208 -4.09 3.72 -2.36
CA ARG A 208 -2.66 4.00 -2.16
C ARG A 208 -1.82 2.76 -2.38
N GLY A 209 -0.68 2.93 -3.02
CA GLY A 209 0.44 1.99 -2.99
C GLY A 209 1.43 2.43 -1.91
N ILE A 210 1.89 1.48 -1.10
CA ILE A 210 2.84 1.67 -0.01
C ILE A 210 4.02 0.73 -0.27
N PHE A 211 5.23 1.27 -0.33
CA PHE A 211 6.41 0.52 -0.74
C PHE A 211 7.56 0.77 0.21
N SER A 212 8.06 -0.30 0.80
CA SER A 212 9.22 -0.26 1.70
C SER A 212 10.50 0.12 0.96
N MET A 213 11.29 0.97 1.59
CA MET A 213 12.62 1.37 1.11
C MET A 213 13.75 0.58 1.76
N GLN A 214 13.49 -0.10 2.87
CA GLN A 214 14.48 -0.78 3.70
C GLN A 214 14.37 -2.30 3.57
N ASN A 215 15.45 -3.00 3.94
CA ASN A 215 15.41 -4.44 4.09
C ASN A 215 14.77 -4.77 5.45
N GLU A 216 13.71 -5.56 5.41
CA GLU A 216 12.95 -5.97 6.60
C GLU A 216 13.33 -7.38 7.11
N LEU A 217 14.24 -8.07 6.40
CA LEU A 217 14.65 -9.42 6.74
C LEU A 217 15.58 -9.42 7.96
N ILE A 218 15.23 -10.19 8.97
CA ILE A 218 16.14 -10.64 10.03
C ILE A 218 16.47 -12.09 9.74
N SER A 219 17.73 -12.38 9.44
CA SER A 219 18.19 -13.74 9.20
C SER A 219 18.09 -14.59 10.45
N ASP A 220 17.87 -15.90 10.26
CA ASP A 220 17.84 -16.88 11.35
C ASP A 220 19.16 -16.98 12.10
N ASN A 221 19.11 -17.51 13.33
CA ASN A 221 20.30 -17.66 14.19
C ASN A 221 21.11 -18.93 13.89
N VAL A 222 20.89 -19.59 12.77
CA VAL A 222 21.66 -20.77 12.34
C VAL A 222 23.06 -20.35 11.93
N ILE A 223 24.07 -21.16 12.26
CA ILE A 223 25.47 -20.90 11.86
C ILE A 223 25.98 -22.13 11.06
N PRO A 224 26.42 -21.94 9.81
CA PRO A 224 26.37 -20.69 9.03
C PRO A 224 24.94 -20.29 8.65
N LYS A 225 24.72 -19.00 8.42
CA LYS A 225 23.37 -18.46 8.07
C LYS A 225 22.84 -19.01 6.75
N SER A 226 23.72 -19.40 5.83
CA SER A 226 23.40 -20.06 4.57
C SER A 226 22.64 -21.37 4.72
N ASP A 227 22.79 -22.05 5.86
CA ASP A 227 22.22 -23.38 6.10
C ASP A 227 20.76 -23.31 6.62
N SER A 228 20.22 -22.10 6.83
CA SER A 228 18.82 -21.96 7.19
C SER A 228 17.90 -22.33 6.01
N PRO A 229 16.97 -23.26 6.19
CA PRO A 229 16.02 -23.62 5.12
C PRO A 229 14.96 -22.53 4.87
N TRP A 230 14.85 -21.50 5.72
CA TRP A 230 13.88 -20.40 5.60
C TRP A 230 14.51 -19.10 5.10
N THR A 231 15.65 -18.68 5.69
CA THR A 231 16.26 -17.39 5.35
C THR A 231 17.60 -17.53 4.65
N GLY A 232 18.13 -18.74 4.54
CA GLY A 232 19.48 -19.07 3.95
C GLY A 232 19.60 -18.49 2.59
N GLY A 233 19.69 -18.18 1.69
CA GLY A 233 19.84 -17.64 0.36
C GLY A 233 19.00 -16.39 0.07
N ILE A 234 18.31 -15.83 1.08
CA ILE A 234 17.55 -14.58 0.91
C ILE A 234 18.43 -13.40 1.30
N THR A 235 18.70 -12.50 0.36
CA THR A 235 19.52 -11.32 0.59
C THR A 235 18.73 -10.11 1.04
N LYS A 236 17.48 -9.98 0.58
CA LYS A 236 16.63 -8.84 0.86
C LYS A 236 15.16 -9.22 0.83
N MET A 237 14.40 -8.64 1.76
CA MET A 237 12.95 -8.70 1.82
C MET A 237 12.40 -7.30 2.01
N VAL A 238 11.45 -6.89 1.19
CA VAL A 238 10.79 -5.59 1.29
C VAL A 238 9.28 -5.75 1.20
N SER A 239 8.57 -5.03 2.05
CA SER A 239 7.10 -4.96 1.98
C SER A 239 6.65 -4.09 0.82
N ARG A 240 5.59 -4.51 0.17
CA ARG A 240 4.81 -3.72 -0.76
C ARG A 240 3.34 -3.99 -0.51
N GLY A 241 2.53 -2.96 -0.62
CA GLY A 241 1.11 -3.13 -0.35
C GLY A 241 0.27 -2.07 -1.01
N PHE A 242 -1.01 -2.29 -0.95
CA PHE A 242 -1.99 -1.28 -1.29
C PHE A 242 -3.03 -1.16 -0.18
N ALA A 243 -3.60 0.03 -0.04
CA ALA A 243 -4.66 0.33 0.89
C ALA A 243 -5.77 1.10 0.19
N ILE A 244 -7.00 0.77 0.52
CA ILE A 244 -8.19 1.54 0.13
C ILE A 244 -8.72 2.20 1.40
N ASN A 245 -8.68 3.52 1.43
CA ASN A 245 -9.08 4.31 2.58
C ASN A 245 -10.36 5.09 2.29
N LEU A 246 -11.27 5.08 3.23
CA LEU A 246 -12.47 5.89 3.27
C LEU A 246 -12.28 6.94 4.35
N THR A 247 -12.13 8.19 3.94
CA THR A 247 -11.83 9.32 4.82
C THR A 247 -13.07 10.17 5.04
N PHE A 248 -13.23 10.65 6.26
CA PHE A 248 -14.34 11.51 6.72
C PHE A 248 -13.75 12.74 7.42
N GLU A 249 -14.01 13.91 6.89
CA GLU A 249 -13.52 15.22 7.36
C GLU A 249 -14.65 16.24 7.53
#